data_b18f04615519bd9e73d576b98c901f53
#
_entry.id   b18f04615519bd9e73d576b98c901f53
#
_cell.length_a   1.000
_cell.length_b   1.000
_cell.length_c   1.000
_cell.angle_alpha   90.00
_cell.angle_beta   90.00
_cell.angle_gamma   90.00
#
_symmetry.space_group_name_H-M   'P 1'
#
loop_
_entity.id
_entity.type
_entity.pdbx_description
1 polymer ?
#
loop_
_entity_poly.entity_id
_entity_poly.type
_entity_poly.pdbx_seq_one_letter_code
_entity_poly.pdbx_strand_id
1 'polypeptide(L)'
;MTSEPSHLSSGTFDFSRFIKVQKTHSSSTSKLIEIEDLSLVTLKLTKSTINYMKTLTTEGMNSEERLNFVRLLSNGMNGDIFEFSTCNRVLYVGFGIKPQEIVKKILDITNLEYVPFQVYQGMDVWRHLVNVCSGLDSFILGELQVMGQFRGALSWHRKNNLLTDTNGIFFDHVVAANRVVRKELGFTKTPESMFSLATNAIKETILQGKNVHITVIGFGDMGIKAVKALLELGQENILVITRTGADASERTPEISEKIKFKNFEEWGVEDESHIIISTIRNTKPTFNSSRKIPIKNDTKILDFSWPPSIELSGIHENQELLDVKHWIRAAHKLEVDWNYQETIDSGNIIIKGIEERFLKSLENKTQTEFRSYIYSRLGKLSGTWEDLSSDNLEVVQMGAFSREIATWICEQNGEFNPEDLHDEVINTRRKINSTILKYIAADVMGEMFRINQSKTLMEAAS
;
A
#
# COMPACT_ATOMS: atom_id res chain seq x y z
N MET A 1 7.04 36.47 -56.13
CA MET A 1 6.39 36.89 -54.87
C MET A 1 6.65 35.82 -53.87
N THR A 2 7.71 35.99 -53.14
CA THR A 2 8.14 35.06 -52.07
C THR A 2 7.41 35.48 -50.80
N SER A 3 6.45 34.68 -50.37
CA SER A 3 5.84 34.85 -49.04
C SER A 3 6.85 34.34 -47.99
N GLU A 4 7.40 35.30 -47.25
CA GLU A 4 8.09 34.97 -45.99
C GLU A 4 7.17 34.19 -45.05
N PRO A 5 7.66 33.17 -44.36
CA PRO A 5 6.86 32.48 -43.35
C PRO A 5 6.67 33.43 -42.16
N SER A 6 5.44 33.91 -42.05
CA SER A 6 5.01 34.75 -40.94
C SER A 6 5.09 34.04 -39.61
N HIS A 7 5.80 34.65 -38.64
CA HIS A 7 5.68 34.51 -37.20
C HIS A 7 5.66 33.06 -36.66
N LEU A 8 6.84 32.48 -36.46
CA LEU A 8 7.07 31.50 -35.42
C LEU A 8 6.66 32.15 -34.09
N SER A 9 5.56 31.71 -33.54
CA SER A 9 5.10 32.15 -32.22
C SER A 9 6.22 31.92 -31.22
N SER A 10 6.55 32.90 -30.42
CA SER A 10 7.53 32.87 -29.32
C SER A 10 7.05 31.94 -28.20
N GLY A 11 7.08 30.66 -28.44
CA GLY A 11 6.73 29.62 -27.46
C GLY A 11 7.90 28.68 -27.28
N THR A 12 8.20 28.34 -26.05
CA THR A 12 9.17 27.30 -25.70
C THR A 12 8.57 25.93 -25.96
N PHE A 13 9.31 24.98 -26.53
CA PHE A 13 8.93 23.60 -26.53
C PHE A 13 9.08 23.05 -25.09
N ASP A 14 8.02 22.49 -24.56
CA ASP A 14 8.00 21.89 -23.23
C ASP A 14 7.61 20.40 -23.32
N PHE A 15 8.62 19.56 -23.24
CA PHE A 15 8.51 18.10 -23.17
C PHE A 15 8.69 17.58 -21.74
N SER A 16 8.72 18.44 -20.73
CA SER A 16 8.95 18.06 -19.32
C SER A 16 7.95 17.00 -18.85
N ARG A 17 6.71 17.07 -19.32
CA ARG A 17 5.66 16.06 -19.06
C ARG A 17 5.98 14.66 -19.56
N PHE A 18 6.84 14.50 -20.56
CA PHE A 18 7.26 13.19 -21.09
C PHE A 18 8.53 12.68 -20.44
N ILE A 19 9.20 13.48 -19.62
CA ILE A 19 10.53 13.21 -19.06
C ILE A 19 10.49 13.18 -17.53
N LYS A 20 9.73 14.08 -16.90
CA LYS A 20 9.66 14.25 -15.45
C LYS A 20 8.42 13.55 -14.90
N VAL A 21 8.58 12.77 -13.83
CA VAL A 21 7.45 12.25 -13.05
C VAL A 21 6.87 13.41 -12.26
N GLN A 22 5.67 13.83 -12.60
CA GLN A 22 5.00 14.93 -11.91
C GLN A 22 4.45 14.45 -10.57
N LYS A 23 4.58 15.26 -9.53
CA LYS A 23 4.08 14.99 -8.18
C LYS A 23 2.67 15.52 -7.94
N THR A 24 2.13 16.32 -8.87
CA THR A 24 0.84 17.03 -8.73
C THR A 24 0.07 17.05 -10.04
N HIS A 25 -1.20 16.79 -9.95
CA HIS A 25 -2.30 16.89 -10.91
C HIS A 25 -2.01 17.53 -12.28
N SER A 26 -1.42 16.80 -13.22
CA SER A 26 -1.58 17.04 -14.64
C SER A 26 -1.11 15.85 -15.47
N SER A 27 -1.93 15.49 -16.43
CA SER A 27 -1.80 14.39 -17.40
C SER A 27 -0.38 14.05 -17.82
N SER A 28 0.16 12.94 -17.41
CA SER A 28 1.39 12.37 -17.91
C SER A 28 1.15 11.08 -18.68
N THR A 29 2.03 10.75 -19.54
CA THR A 29 1.85 10.00 -20.77
C THR A 29 2.76 8.80 -20.89
N SER A 30 3.10 8.15 -19.80
CA SER A 30 3.79 6.88 -19.91
C SER A 30 2.85 5.74 -19.55
N LYS A 31 2.95 4.60 -20.27
CA LYS A 31 2.33 3.32 -19.89
C LYS A 31 2.84 2.76 -18.55
N LEU A 32 3.74 3.46 -17.91
CA LEU A 32 4.17 3.25 -16.55
C LEU A 32 3.14 3.87 -15.64
N ILE A 33 2.74 3.13 -14.63
CA ILE A 33 1.83 3.49 -13.55
C ILE A 33 1.74 5.01 -13.45
N GLU A 34 0.60 5.57 -13.86
CA GLU A 34 0.31 6.98 -13.68
C GLU A 34 0.12 7.20 -12.19
N ILE A 35 1.22 7.53 -11.51
CA ILE A 35 1.24 7.69 -10.04
C ILE A 35 0.20 8.73 -9.62
N GLU A 36 -0.03 9.73 -10.45
CA GLU A 36 -0.99 10.81 -10.20
C GLU A 36 -2.43 10.31 -10.16
N ASP A 37 -2.73 9.29 -10.93
CA ASP A 37 -4.05 8.67 -11.00
C ASP A 37 -4.25 7.55 -9.98
N LEU A 38 -3.28 7.37 -9.09
CA LEU A 38 -3.43 6.47 -7.95
C LEU A 38 -4.33 7.09 -6.89
N SER A 39 -5.27 6.33 -6.43
CA SER A 39 -6.11 6.67 -5.30
C SER A 39 -6.18 5.53 -4.30
N LEU A 40 -6.34 5.86 -3.04
CA LEU A 40 -6.56 4.89 -1.98
C LEU A 40 -7.64 5.40 -1.04
N VAL A 41 -8.59 4.53 -0.76
CA VAL A 41 -9.64 4.73 0.23
C VAL A 41 -9.49 3.67 1.30
N THR A 42 -9.35 4.06 2.55
CA THR A 42 -9.08 3.12 3.64
C THR A 42 -9.85 3.45 4.90
N LEU A 43 -10.17 2.42 5.66
CA LEU A 43 -10.72 2.54 7.00
C LEU A 43 -9.93 1.66 7.94
N LYS A 44 -9.40 2.25 9.02
CA LYS A 44 -8.71 1.53 10.09
C LYS A 44 -9.67 1.30 11.25
N LEU A 45 -9.57 0.13 11.89
CA LEU A 45 -10.35 -0.19 13.07
C LEU A 45 -9.98 0.76 14.22
N THR A 46 -10.98 1.46 14.72
CA THR A 46 -10.91 2.33 15.89
C THR A 46 -12.20 2.17 16.71
N LYS A 47 -12.27 2.84 17.85
CA LYS A 47 -13.51 2.87 18.65
C LYS A 47 -14.72 3.39 17.87
N SER A 48 -14.52 4.32 16.95
CA SER A 48 -15.59 4.95 16.14
C SER A 48 -15.92 4.19 14.84
N THR A 49 -15.01 3.34 14.36
CA THR A 49 -15.17 2.70 13.03
C THR A 49 -15.54 1.21 13.10
N ILE A 50 -15.61 0.61 14.29
CA ILE A 50 -15.82 -0.82 14.47
C ILE A 50 -17.13 -1.34 13.83
N ASN A 51 -18.19 -0.55 13.84
CA ASN A 51 -19.47 -0.94 13.24
C ASN A 51 -19.41 -0.97 11.71
N TYR A 52 -18.67 -0.03 11.12
CA TYR A 52 -18.47 0.00 9.66
C TYR A 52 -17.58 -1.16 9.21
N MET A 53 -16.53 -1.49 9.99
CA MET A 53 -15.60 -2.58 9.66
C MET A 53 -16.30 -3.91 9.43
N LYS A 54 -17.35 -4.24 10.21
CA LYS A 54 -18.11 -5.48 10.06
C LYS A 54 -18.81 -5.61 8.71
N THR A 55 -19.25 -4.49 8.14
CA THR A 55 -19.94 -4.45 6.85
C THR A 55 -18.97 -4.37 5.67
N LEU A 56 -17.82 -3.73 5.87
CA LEU A 56 -16.86 -3.44 4.82
C LEU A 56 -15.79 -4.51 4.62
N THR A 57 -15.52 -5.33 5.64
CA THR A 57 -14.46 -6.34 5.56
C THR A 57 -14.86 -7.52 4.68
N THR A 58 -13.94 -7.94 3.83
CA THR A 58 -14.05 -9.20 3.07
C THR A 58 -13.37 -10.36 3.82
N GLU A 59 -12.78 -10.10 4.99
CA GLU A 59 -12.21 -11.14 5.83
C GLU A 59 -13.33 -12.07 6.34
N GLY A 60 -13.19 -13.36 6.09
CA GLY A 60 -14.21 -14.36 6.41
C GLY A 60 -15.20 -14.66 5.29
N MET A 61 -15.21 -13.90 4.20
CA MET A 61 -15.94 -14.26 2.99
C MET A 61 -15.28 -15.46 2.31
N ASN A 62 -16.08 -16.36 1.75
CA ASN A 62 -15.56 -17.37 0.87
C ASN A 62 -15.04 -16.76 -0.44
N SER A 63 -14.31 -17.56 -1.25
CA SER A 63 -13.64 -17.03 -2.46
C SER A 63 -14.63 -16.50 -3.50
N GLU A 64 -15.81 -17.07 -3.61
CA GLU A 64 -16.85 -16.66 -4.55
C GLU A 64 -17.55 -15.37 -4.11
N GLU A 65 -17.90 -15.27 -2.84
CA GLU A 65 -18.47 -14.04 -2.25
C GLU A 65 -17.54 -12.86 -2.42
N ARG A 66 -16.26 -13.03 -2.09
CA ARG A 66 -15.24 -12.00 -2.27
C ARG A 66 -15.08 -11.60 -3.74
N LEU A 67 -15.06 -12.58 -4.65
CA LEU A 67 -14.95 -12.31 -6.08
C LEU A 67 -16.13 -11.50 -6.59
N ASN A 68 -17.34 -11.85 -6.18
CA ASN A 68 -18.56 -11.13 -6.53
C ASN A 68 -18.53 -9.69 -5.98
N PHE A 69 -18.10 -9.51 -4.73
CA PHE A 69 -17.97 -8.17 -4.14
C PHE A 69 -16.99 -7.30 -4.92
N VAL A 70 -15.77 -7.80 -5.22
CA VAL A 70 -14.76 -7.04 -5.95
C VAL A 70 -15.18 -6.76 -7.39
N ARG A 71 -15.86 -7.69 -8.06
CA ARG A 71 -16.44 -7.46 -9.40
C ARG A 71 -17.53 -6.41 -9.39
N LEU A 72 -18.41 -6.41 -8.39
CA LEU A 72 -19.41 -5.36 -8.22
C LEU A 72 -18.75 -4.00 -7.99
N LEU A 73 -17.68 -3.96 -7.21
CA LEU A 73 -16.91 -2.76 -6.96
C LEU A 73 -16.25 -2.22 -8.24
N SER A 74 -15.69 -3.09 -9.08
CA SER A 74 -15.03 -2.71 -10.34
C SER A 74 -16.02 -2.41 -11.47
N ASN A 75 -17.26 -2.86 -11.36
CA ASN A 75 -18.25 -2.71 -12.43
C ASN A 75 -18.61 -1.24 -12.68
N GLY A 76 -18.37 -0.78 -13.93
CA GLY A 76 -18.60 0.61 -14.36
C GLY A 76 -17.46 1.57 -13.98
N MET A 77 -16.33 1.08 -13.49
CA MET A 77 -15.11 1.86 -13.26
C MET A 77 -14.17 1.79 -14.47
N ASN A 78 -13.50 2.89 -14.77
CA ASN A 78 -12.49 2.98 -15.84
C ASN A 78 -11.09 2.71 -15.29
N GLY A 79 -10.87 1.53 -14.70
CA GLY A 79 -9.56 1.18 -14.14
C GLY A 79 -9.62 -0.02 -13.21
N ASP A 80 -8.46 -0.46 -12.76
CA ASP A 80 -8.34 -1.57 -11.82
C ASP A 80 -8.64 -1.09 -10.38
N ILE A 81 -9.28 -1.95 -9.59
CA ILE A 81 -9.42 -1.79 -8.15
C ILE A 81 -8.80 -2.99 -7.45
N PHE A 82 -7.86 -2.70 -6.54
CA PHE A 82 -7.30 -3.69 -5.64
C PHE A 82 -7.94 -3.54 -4.26
N GLU A 83 -8.57 -4.60 -3.77
CA GLU A 83 -9.17 -4.69 -2.44
C GLU A 83 -8.28 -5.49 -1.51
N PHE A 84 -8.10 -4.96 -0.29
CA PHE A 84 -7.37 -5.64 0.76
C PHE A 84 -8.04 -5.40 2.12
N SER A 85 -8.45 -6.49 2.75
CA SER A 85 -9.06 -6.50 4.07
C SER A 85 -8.25 -7.34 5.06
N THR A 86 -8.20 -6.85 6.28
CA THR A 86 -7.70 -7.57 7.45
C THR A 86 -8.64 -7.34 8.63
N CYS A 87 -8.45 -8.04 9.74
CA CYS A 87 -9.24 -7.82 10.95
C CYS A 87 -9.21 -6.36 11.48
N ASN A 88 -8.20 -5.57 11.09
CA ASN A 88 -7.98 -4.22 11.61
C ASN A 88 -8.09 -3.12 10.55
N ARG A 89 -8.33 -3.47 9.28
CA ARG A 89 -8.29 -2.51 8.19
C ARG A 89 -9.00 -3.03 6.95
N VAL A 90 -9.64 -2.10 6.24
CA VAL A 90 -10.03 -2.29 4.85
C VAL A 90 -9.38 -1.20 4.01
N LEU A 91 -8.91 -1.52 2.81
CA LEU A 91 -8.38 -0.55 1.87
C LEU A 91 -8.69 -0.96 0.44
N TYR A 92 -8.89 0.06 -0.38
CA TYR A 92 -9.20 -0.05 -1.80
C TYR A 92 -8.27 0.88 -2.57
N VAL A 93 -7.46 0.32 -3.47
CA VAL A 93 -6.55 1.10 -4.33
C VAL A 93 -7.13 1.14 -5.73
N GLY A 94 -7.36 2.34 -6.23
CA GLY A 94 -7.84 2.59 -7.59
C GLY A 94 -6.71 3.08 -8.49
N PHE A 95 -6.68 2.58 -9.71
CA PHE A 95 -5.78 3.00 -10.78
C PHE A 95 -6.61 3.70 -11.85
N GLY A 96 -6.41 5.00 -12.05
CA GLY A 96 -7.21 5.83 -12.94
C GLY A 96 -8.63 6.12 -12.43
N ILE A 97 -8.92 5.89 -11.16
CA ILE A 97 -10.23 6.04 -10.55
C ILE A 97 -10.14 7.08 -9.43
N LYS A 98 -11.05 8.04 -9.43
CA LYS A 98 -11.09 9.05 -8.37
C LYS A 98 -11.57 8.47 -7.04
N PRO A 99 -11.03 8.92 -5.89
CA PRO A 99 -11.44 8.41 -4.59
C PRO A 99 -12.93 8.52 -4.32
N GLN A 100 -13.56 9.60 -4.78
CA GLN A 100 -15.01 9.85 -4.61
C GLN A 100 -15.86 8.79 -5.32
N GLU A 101 -15.40 8.30 -6.48
CA GLU A 101 -16.07 7.24 -7.23
C GLU A 101 -15.99 5.91 -6.47
N ILE A 102 -14.80 5.59 -5.90
CA ILE A 102 -14.61 4.40 -5.06
C ILE A 102 -15.51 4.47 -3.82
N VAL A 103 -15.50 5.60 -3.10
CA VAL A 103 -16.35 5.81 -1.91
C VAL A 103 -17.81 5.63 -2.26
N LYS A 104 -18.28 6.33 -3.30
CA LYS A 104 -19.69 6.23 -3.75
C LYS A 104 -20.07 4.78 -4.04
N LYS A 105 -19.24 4.06 -4.78
CA LYS A 105 -19.50 2.67 -5.15
C LYS A 105 -19.56 1.74 -3.93
N ILE A 106 -18.67 1.94 -2.95
CA ILE A 106 -18.69 1.18 -1.70
C ILE A 106 -19.99 1.44 -0.94
N LEU A 107 -20.41 2.70 -0.80
CA LEU A 107 -21.62 3.06 -0.10
C LEU A 107 -22.87 2.45 -0.78
N ASP A 108 -22.93 2.51 -2.12
CA ASP A 108 -24.00 1.91 -2.93
C ASP A 108 -24.12 0.39 -2.74
N ILE A 109 -22.97 -0.34 -2.74
CA ILE A 109 -22.94 -1.79 -2.59
C ILE A 109 -23.31 -2.23 -1.16
N THR A 110 -22.86 -1.45 -0.16
CA THR A 110 -23.03 -1.80 1.26
C THR A 110 -24.28 -1.23 1.90
N ASN A 111 -25.05 -0.42 1.17
CA ASN A 111 -26.21 0.34 1.66
C ASN A 111 -25.89 1.19 2.91
N LEU A 112 -24.67 1.75 2.97
CA LEU A 112 -24.26 2.68 4.01
C LEU A 112 -24.41 4.11 3.51
N GLU A 113 -24.96 4.99 4.34
CA GLU A 113 -25.10 6.42 3.98
C GLU A 113 -23.77 7.17 4.10
N TYR A 114 -22.93 6.78 5.04
CA TYR A 114 -21.67 7.44 5.34
C TYR A 114 -20.66 6.50 5.99
N VAL A 115 -19.39 6.64 5.61
CA VAL A 115 -18.25 5.99 6.26
C VAL A 115 -17.10 7.00 6.33
N PRO A 116 -16.43 7.17 7.50
CA PRO A 116 -15.34 8.11 7.68
C PRO A 116 -14.02 7.57 7.10
N PHE A 117 -13.98 7.37 5.79
CA PHE A 117 -12.78 6.92 5.10
C PHE A 117 -11.65 7.95 5.15
N GLN A 118 -10.44 7.47 5.29
CA GLN A 118 -9.24 8.22 4.96
C GLN A 118 -8.93 8.03 3.47
N VAL A 119 -8.47 9.08 2.83
CA VAL A 119 -8.20 9.11 1.38
C VAL A 119 -6.78 9.58 1.13
N TYR A 120 -6.10 8.88 0.23
CA TYR A 120 -4.75 9.21 -0.23
C TYR A 120 -4.73 9.23 -1.75
N GLN A 121 -3.84 10.02 -2.35
CA GLN A 121 -3.66 10.15 -3.80
C GLN A 121 -2.18 10.20 -4.17
N GLY A 122 -1.86 9.81 -5.39
CA GLY A 122 -0.49 9.89 -5.91
C GLY A 122 0.51 9.08 -5.07
N MET A 123 1.68 9.66 -4.81
CA MET A 123 2.73 9.02 -4.02
C MET A 123 2.35 8.75 -2.56
N ASP A 124 1.36 9.45 -2.01
CA ASP A 124 0.86 9.15 -0.67
C ASP A 124 0.22 7.76 -0.59
N VAL A 125 -0.36 7.26 -1.69
CA VAL A 125 -0.85 5.87 -1.79
C VAL A 125 0.30 4.89 -1.59
N TRP A 126 1.40 5.06 -2.33
CA TRP A 126 2.58 4.20 -2.20
C TRP A 126 3.15 4.25 -0.78
N ARG A 127 3.33 5.46 -0.24
CA ARG A 127 3.87 5.67 1.12
C ARG A 127 2.99 5.02 2.19
N HIS A 128 1.67 5.19 2.08
CA HIS A 128 0.72 4.56 3.01
C HIS A 128 0.78 3.02 2.92
N LEU A 129 0.81 2.45 1.72
CA LEU A 129 0.92 1.01 1.53
C LEU A 129 2.22 0.44 2.10
N VAL A 130 3.36 1.13 1.93
CA VAL A 130 4.63 0.69 2.51
C VAL A 130 4.57 0.75 4.04
N ASN A 131 4.00 1.80 4.63
CA ASN A 131 3.77 1.87 6.08
C ASN A 131 2.91 0.71 6.59
N VAL A 132 1.81 0.40 5.91
CA VAL A 132 0.94 -0.72 6.26
C VAL A 132 1.69 -2.04 6.16
N CYS A 133 2.34 -2.30 5.02
CA CYS A 133 3.02 -3.55 4.73
C CYS A 133 4.25 -3.80 5.61
N SER A 134 4.95 -2.74 6.03
CA SER A 134 6.09 -2.86 6.95
C SER A 134 5.68 -3.04 8.40
N GLY A 135 4.40 -2.86 8.70
CA GLY A 135 3.86 -2.94 10.04
C GLY A 135 4.06 -1.66 10.86
N LEU A 136 4.50 -0.56 10.23
CA LEU A 136 4.63 0.73 10.92
C LEU A 136 3.28 1.35 11.26
N ASP A 137 2.26 1.11 10.43
CA ASP A 137 0.87 1.49 10.71
C ASP A 137 0.04 0.30 11.24
N SER A 138 0.69 -0.75 11.68
CA SER A 138 0.05 -1.89 12.31
C SER A 138 -0.12 -1.64 13.79
N PHE A 139 -1.06 -2.39 14.36
CA PHE A 139 -1.33 -2.43 15.78
C PHE A 139 -0.15 -2.99 16.59
N ILE A 140 0.46 -4.06 16.07
CA ILE A 140 1.76 -4.52 16.52
C ILE A 140 2.79 -3.98 15.55
N LEU A 141 3.63 -3.09 16.05
CA LEU A 141 4.69 -2.52 15.25
C LEU A 141 5.56 -3.63 14.66
N GLY A 142 5.76 -3.60 13.34
CA GLY A 142 6.54 -4.59 12.65
C GLY A 142 5.87 -5.97 12.48
N GLU A 143 4.55 -6.08 12.65
CA GLU A 143 3.81 -7.32 12.42
C GLU A 143 4.04 -7.88 11.01
N LEU A 144 4.39 -9.16 10.91
CA LEU A 144 4.68 -9.82 9.63
C LEU A 144 3.42 -10.32 8.92
N GLN A 145 2.35 -10.60 9.66
CA GLN A 145 1.12 -11.18 9.13
C GLN A 145 0.50 -10.31 8.04
N VAL A 146 0.50 -8.97 8.22
CA VAL A 146 -0.06 -8.03 7.26
C VAL A 146 0.58 -8.16 5.88
N MET A 147 1.92 -8.32 5.83
CA MET A 147 2.62 -8.53 4.56
C MET A 147 2.26 -9.86 3.91
N GLY A 148 2.09 -10.91 4.69
CA GLY A 148 1.63 -12.22 4.20
C GLY A 148 0.22 -12.13 3.59
N GLN A 149 -0.70 -11.49 4.29
CA GLN A 149 -2.08 -11.23 3.83
C GLN A 149 -2.09 -10.35 2.57
N PHE A 150 -1.26 -9.30 2.52
CA PHE A 150 -1.15 -8.42 1.35
C PHE A 150 -0.67 -9.17 0.08
N ARG A 151 0.37 -9.99 0.23
CA ARG A 151 0.85 -10.85 -0.87
C ARG A 151 -0.21 -11.86 -1.32
N GLY A 152 -0.94 -12.44 -0.36
CA GLY A 152 -2.05 -13.34 -0.65
C GLY A 152 -3.14 -12.64 -1.46
N ALA A 153 -3.53 -11.42 -1.05
CA ALA A 153 -4.50 -10.60 -1.77
C ALA A 153 -4.02 -10.26 -3.19
N LEU A 154 -2.75 -9.85 -3.33
CA LEU A 154 -2.16 -9.55 -4.64
C LEU A 154 -2.17 -10.76 -5.58
N SER A 155 -1.75 -11.92 -5.09
CA SER A 155 -1.78 -13.18 -5.85
C SER A 155 -3.21 -13.56 -6.25
N TRP A 156 -4.16 -13.39 -5.33
CA TRP A 156 -5.58 -13.67 -5.59
C TRP A 156 -6.17 -12.75 -6.67
N HIS A 157 -5.88 -11.43 -6.64
CA HIS A 157 -6.34 -10.49 -7.67
C HIS A 157 -5.75 -10.83 -9.04
N ARG A 158 -4.46 -11.15 -9.11
CA ARG A 158 -3.79 -11.58 -10.36
C ARG A 158 -4.44 -12.86 -10.92
N LYS A 159 -4.65 -13.86 -10.07
CA LYS A 159 -5.28 -15.13 -10.48
C LYS A 159 -6.70 -14.96 -11.02
N ASN A 160 -7.45 -13.99 -10.52
CA ASN A 160 -8.82 -13.72 -10.95
C ASN A 160 -8.94 -12.65 -12.05
N ASN A 161 -7.81 -12.22 -12.64
CA ASN A 161 -7.74 -11.18 -13.68
C ASN A 161 -8.42 -9.85 -13.26
N LEU A 162 -8.26 -9.47 -12.00
CA LEU A 162 -8.78 -8.23 -11.43
C LEU A 162 -7.74 -7.10 -11.40
N LEU A 163 -6.54 -7.36 -11.88
CA LEU A 163 -5.42 -6.45 -11.87
C LEU A 163 -4.57 -6.67 -13.13
N THR A 164 -4.27 -5.59 -13.84
CA THR A 164 -3.37 -5.63 -15.00
C THR A 164 -1.93 -5.87 -14.55
N ASP A 165 -1.08 -6.40 -15.43
CA ASP A 165 0.33 -6.66 -15.12
C ASP A 165 1.07 -5.37 -14.76
N THR A 166 0.78 -4.27 -15.46
CA THR A 166 1.38 -2.96 -15.19
C THR A 166 1.08 -2.49 -13.76
N ASN A 167 -0.19 -2.57 -13.35
CA ASN A 167 -0.60 -2.19 -12.00
C ASN A 167 -0.07 -3.16 -10.94
N GLY A 168 0.11 -4.43 -11.31
CA GLY A 168 0.77 -5.44 -10.48
C GLY A 168 2.20 -5.08 -10.09
N ILE A 169 2.98 -4.49 -11.01
CA ILE A 169 4.38 -4.05 -10.77
C ILE A 169 4.45 -3.00 -9.65
N PHE A 170 3.47 -2.11 -9.55
CA PHE A 170 3.38 -1.13 -8.47
C PHE A 170 3.38 -1.81 -7.09
N PHE A 171 2.58 -2.84 -6.91
CA PHE A 171 2.52 -3.57 -5.64
C PHE A 171 3.79 -4.40 -5.38
N ASP A 172 4.45 -4.92 -6.43
CA ASP A 172 5.74 -5.60 -6.27
C ASP A 172 6.81 -4.63 -5.73
N HIS A 173 6.75 -3.35 -6.15
CA HIS A 173 7.62 -2.32 -5.59
C HIS A 173 7.30 -2.03 -4.12
N VAL A 174 6.03 -1.96 -3.74
CA VAL A 174 5.61 -1.84 -2.33
C VAL A 174 6.16 -3.01 -1.51
N VAL A 175 6.06 -4.25 -2.03
CA VAL A 175 6.60 -5.46 -1.38
C VAL A 175 8.12 -5.39 -1.23
N ALA A 176 8.84 -4.89 -2.24
CA ALA A 176 10.29 -4.72 -2.18
C ALA A 176 10.70 -3.66 -1.15
N ALA A 177 10.03 -2.50 -1.17
CA ALA A 177 10.27 -1.41 -0.22
C ALA A 177 10.07 -1.86 1.24
N ASN A 178 9.00 -2.60 1.51
CA ASN A 178 8.75 -3.17 2.83
C ASN A 178 9.93 -4.02 3.36
N ARG A 179 10.56 -4.84 2.51
CA ARG A 179 11.69 -5.67 2.95
C ARG A 179 12.87 -4.80 3.42
N VAL A 180 13.12 -3.68 2.73
CA VAL A 180 14.18 -2.75 3.11
C VAL A 180 13.85 -2.09 4.44
N VAL A 181 12.64 -1.53 4.60
CA VAL A 181 12.20 -0.88 5.84
C VAL A 181 12.33 -1.84 7.03
N ARG A 182 11.80 -3.05 6.91
CA ARG A 182 11.86 -4.05 7.98
C ARG A 182 13.28 -4.45 8.34
N LYS A 183 14.16 -4.59 7.33
CA LYS A 183 15.56 -4.94 7.55
C LYS A 183 16.29 -3.84 8.32
N GLU A 184 16.12 -2.59 7.92
CA GLU A 184 16.80 -1.44 8.53
C GLU A 184 16.29 -1.16 9.96
N LEU A 185 14.99 -1.43 10.23
CA LEU A 185 14.42 -1.32 11.58
C LEU A 185 14.64 -2.56 12.46
N GLY A 186 15.32 -3.59 11.96
CA GLY A 186 15.57 -4.80 12.74
C GLY A 186 14.36 -5.72 12.93
N PHE A 187 13.28 -5.52 12.19
CA PHE A 187 12.04 -6.32 12.29
C PHE A 187 12.14 -7.72 11.66
N THR A 188 13.33 -8.27 11.52
CA THR A 188 13.56 -9.56 10.85
C THR A 188 13.16 -10.78 11.68
N LYS A 189 13.04 -10.62 13.01
CA LYS A 189 12.74 -11.70 13.96
C LYS A 189 11.42 -11.53 14.69
N THR A 190 10.51 -10.71 14.18
CA THR A 190 9.22 -10.47 14.81
C THR A 190 8.29 -11.66 14.75
N PRO A 191 7.45 -11.89 15.76
CA PRO A 191 6.40 -12.87 15.70
C PRO A 191 5.49 -12.58 14.51
N GLU A 192 5.04 -13.65 13.87
CA GLU A 192 4.31 -13.57 12.61
C GLU A 192 2.94 -12.90 12.76
N SER A 193 2.37 -12.90 13.98
CA SER A 193 1.04 -12.35 14.27
C SER A 193 0.84 -12.10 15.78
N MET A 194 -0.20 -11.34 16.13
CA MET A 194 -0.69 -11.23 17.51
C MET A 194 -0.91 -12.61 18.14
N PHE A 195 -1.35 -13.56 17.33
CA PHE A 195 -1.60 -14.90 17.80
C PHE A 195 -0.29 -15.63 18.17
N SER A 196 0.75 -15.56 17.33
CA SER A 196 2.06 -16.16 17.67
C SER A 196 2.65 -15.51 18.92
N LEU A 197 2.49 -14.20 19.05
CA LEU A 197 2.88 -13.44 20.24
C LEU A 197 2.13 -13.92 21.47
N ALA A 198 0.80 -14.02 21.38
CA ALA A 198 -0.06 -14.51 22.46
C ALA A 198 0.30 -15.96 22.85
N THR A 199 0.50 -16.83 21.86
CA THR A 199 0.88 -18.22 22.11
C THR A 199 2.22 -18.33 22.82
N ASN A 200 3.21 -17.55 22.42
CA ASN A 200 4.52 -17.53 23.06
C ASN A 200 4.43 -16.98 24.49
N ALA A 201 3.69 -15.90 24.68
CA ALA A 201 3.42 -15.32 25.99
C ALA A 201 2.71 -16.30 26.94
N ILE A 202 1.72 -17.00 26.44
CA ILE A 202 1.02 -18.07 27.18
C ILE A 202 2.00 -19.18 27.56
N LYS A 203 2.82 -19.65 26.61
CA LYS A 203 3.84 -20.67 26.86
C LYS A 203 4.83 -20.23 27.94
N GLU A 204 5.38 -19.03 27.83
CA GLU A 204 6.33 -18.52 28.84
C GLU A 204 5.70 -18.38 30.22
N THR A 205 4.45 -17.93 30.28
CA THR A 205 3.75 -17.73 31.56
C THR A 205 3.36 -19.06 32.22
N ILE A 206 3.01 -20.06 31.45
CA ILE A 206 2.52 -21.37 31.96
C ILE A 206 3.66 -22.31 32.32
N LEU A 207 4.84 -22.20 31.73
CA LEU A 207 6.02 -23.01 32.09
C LEU A 207 6.39 -22.91 33.59
N GLN A 208 5.84 -21.93 34.30
CA GLN A 208 6.08 -21.69 35.72
C GLN A 208 5.11 -22.39 36.67
N GLY A 209 4.06 -23.11 36.21
CA GLY A 209 3.06 -23.69 37.09
C GLY A 209 2.36 -24.94 36.55
N LYS A 210 2.32 -26.01 37.35
CA LYS A 210 1.47 -27.15 37.08
C LYS A 210 0.07 -26.90 37.68
N ASN A 211 -1.01 -27.22 36.94
CA ASN A 211 -2.41 -27.09 37.36
C ASN A 211 -2.85 -25.67 37.74
N VAL A 212 -2.67 -24.72 36.85
CA VAL A 212 -3.13 -23.34 37.04
C VAL A 212 -4.56 -23.16 36.54
N HIS A 213 -5.35 -22.39 37.29
CA HIS A 213 -6.68 -21.96 36.86
C HIS A 213 -6.52 -20.79 35.86
N ILE A 214 -7.06 -20.96 34.67
CA ILE A 214 -6.92 -19.97 33.58
C ILE A 214 -8.30 -19.51 33.17
N THR A 215 -8.49 -18.18 33.14
CA THR A 215 -9.72 -17.58 32.63
C THR A 215 -9.43 -16.92 31.28
N VAL A 216 -10.19 -17.28 30.24
CA VAL A 216 -10.15 -16.64 28.93
C VAL A 216 -11.39 -15.78 28.75
N ILE A 217 -11.22 -14.45 28.59
CA ILE A 217 -12.32 -13.52 28.42
C ILE A 217 -12.49 -13.22 26.94
N GLY A 218 -13.63 -13.62 26.39
CA GLY A 218 -13.95 -13.56 24.95
C GLY A 218 -13.67 -14.89 24.25
N PHE A 219 -14.62 -15.31 23.40
CA PHE A 219 -14.53 -16.56 22.63
C PHE A 219 -14.76 -16.32 21.13
N GLY A 220 -14.20 -15.22 20.61
CA GLY A 220 -14.01 -15.00 19.17
C GLY A 220 -12.78 -15.77 18.66
N ASP A 221 -12.35 -15.50 17.42
CA ASP A 221 -11.23 -16.19 16.78
C ASP A 221 -9.95 -16.22 17.64
N MET A 222 -9.64 -15.08 18.29
CA MET A 222 -8.48 -15.01 19.20
C MET A 222 -8.67 -15.86 20.47
N GLY A 223 -9.87 -15.81 21.06
CA GLY A 223 -10.18 -16.61 22.25
C GLY A 223 -10.14 -18.11 21.96
N ILE A 224 -10.71 -18.54 20.85
CA ILE A 224 -10.67 -19.95 20.39
C ILE A 224 -9.20 -20.39 20.19
N LYS A 225 -8.39 -19.58 19.56
CA LYS A 225 -6.97 -19.88 19.35
C LYS A 225 -6.19 -19.90 20.66
N ALA A 226 -6.48 -18.98 21.58
CA ALA A 226 -5.86 -19.00 22.92
C ALA A 226 -6.21 -20.29 23.68
N VAL A 227 -7.47 -20.69 23.67
CA VAL A 227 -7.91 -21.96 24.31
C VAL A 227 -7.25 -23.17 23.65
N LYS A 228 -7.15 -23.23 22.31
CA LYS A 228 -6.43 -24.32 21.62
C LYS A 228 -4.97 -24.39 22.05
N ALA A 229 -4.27 -23.27 22.13
CA ALA A 229 -2.90 -23.23 22.61
C ALA A 229 -2.75 -23.69 24.05
N LEU A 230 -3.70 -23.37 24.93
CA LEU A 230 -3.74 -23.85 26.32
C LEU A 230 -3.93 -25.36 26.42
N LEU A 231 -4.85 -25.89 25.62
CA LEU A 231 -5.10 -27.34 25.55
C LEU A 231 -3.88 -28.11 25.00
N GLU A 232 -3.21 -27.57 23.99
CA GLU A 232 -1.96 -28.12 23.45
C GLU A 232 -0.82 -28.14 24.50
N LEU A 233 -0.85 -27.20 25.45
CA LEU A 233 0.07 -27.16 26.59
C LEU A 233 -0.37 -28.08 27.78
N GLY A 234 -1.43 -28.87 27.60
CA GLY A 234 -1.92 -29.77 28.59
C GLY A 234 -2.66 -29.11 29.75
N GLN A 235 -3.20 -27.90 29.56
CA GLN A 235 -3.99 -27.24 30.61
C GLN A 235 -5.44 -27.74 30.58
N GLU A 236 -5.96 -28.12 31.76
CA GLU A 236 -7.30 -28.68 31.89
C GLU A 236 -8.29 -27.75 32.62
N ASN A 237 -7.78 -26.81 33.42
CA ASN A 237 -8.61 -25.92 34.24
C ASN A 237 -8.83 -24.56 33.49
N ILE A 238 -9.56 -24.60 32.39
CA ILE A 238 -9.84 -23.44 31.57
C ILE A 238 -11.30 -23.02 31.74
N LEU A 239 -11.51 -21.78 32.21
CA LEU A 239 -12.81 -21.11 32.26
C LEU A 239 -12.90 -20.08 31.16
N VAL A 240 -13.92 -20.15 30.32
CA VAL A 240 -14.18 -19.16 29.26
C VAL A 240 -15.33 -18.26 29.64
N ILE A 241 -15.08 -16.97 29.70
CA ILE A 241 -16.07 -15.94 29.97
C ILE A 241 -16.56 -15.33 28.65
N THR A 242 -17.86 -15.45 28.39
CA THR A 242 -18.47 -14.96 27.16
C THR A 242 -19.86 -14.38 27.42
N ARG A 243 -20.34 -13.52 26.51
CA ARG A 243 -21.70 -12.96 26.57
C ARG A 243 -22.76 -13.93 26.07
N THR A 244 -22.36 -14.93 25.29
CA THR A 244 -23.24 -15.86 24.58
C THR A 244 -22.83 -17.32 24.90
N GLY A 245 -22.80 -17.68 26.20
CA GLY A 245 -22.25 -18.94 26.70
C GLY A 245 -22.66 -20.19 25.92
N ALA A 246 -23.98 -20.41 25.72
CA ALA A 246 -24.50 -21.58 25.00
C ALA A 246 -24.13 -21.59 23.52
N ASP A 247 -24.29 -20.46 22.81
CA ASP A 247 -23.99 -20.36 21.38
C ASP A 247 -22.49 -20.52 21.10
N ALA A 248 -21.64 -20.20 22.07
CA ALA A 248 -20.20 -20.32 21.93
C ALA A 248 -19.76 -21.79 21.92
N SER A 249 -20.44 -22.65 22.69
CA SER A 249 -20.15 -24.09 22.76
C SER A 249 -20.48 -24.81 21.45
N GLU A 250 -21.49 -24.38 20.73
CA GLU A 250 -21.89 -24.99 19.47
C GLU A 250 -20.89 -24.71 18.30
N ARG A 251 -20.15 -23.61 18.38
CA ARG A 251 -19.18 -23.22 17.32
C ARG A 251 -17.95 -24.12 17.24
N THR A 252 -17.55 -24.74 18.34
CA THR A 252 -16.34 -25.57 18.42
C THR A 252 -16.57 -26.75 19.38
N PRO A 253 -17.38 -27.76 18.98
CA PRO A 253 -17.74 -28.89 19.86
C PRO A 253 -16.54 -29.63 20.45
N GLU A 254 -15.49 -29.79 19.61
CA GLU A 254 -14.26 -30.52 19.99
C GLU A 254 -13.51 -29.88 21.19
N ILE A 255 -13.66 -28.57 21.37
CA ILE A 255 -13.01 -27.84 22.46
C ILE A 255 -13.96 -27.68 23.62
N SER A 256 -15.24 -27.53 23.37
CA SER A 256 -16.27 -27.19 24.34
C SER A 256 -16.45 -28.23 25.41
N GLU A 257 -16.19 -29.51 25.09
CA GLU A 257 -16.21 -30.62 26.04
C GLU A 257 -15.06 -30.61 27.09
N LYS A 258 -13.98 -29.83 26.76
CA LYS A 258 -12.74 -29.80 27.56
C LYS A 258 -12.62 -28.57 28.44
N ILE A 259 -13.55 -27.61 28.33
CA ILE A 259 -13.49 -26.30 28.99
C ILE A 259 -14.82 -25.98 29.68
N LYS A 260 -14.78 -25.03 30.61
CA LYS A 260 -15.98 -24.52 31.26
C LYS A 260 -16.37 -23.19 30.68
N PHE A 261 -17.66 -22.97 30.45
CA PHE A 261 -18.20 -21.66 30.02
C PHE A 261 -18.98 -21.02 31.16
N LYS A 262 -18.87 -19.71 31.28
CA LYS A 262 -19.64 -18.88 32.19
C LYS A 262 -20.03 -17.57 31.54
N ASN A 263 -21.22 -17.07 31.85
CA ASN A 263 -21.66 -15.80 31.38
C ASN A 263 -20.86 -14.66 32.04
N PHE A 264 -20.70 -13.55 31.32
CA PHE A 264 -19.93 -12.42 31.80
C PHE A 264 -20.51 -11.79 33.10
N GLU A 265 -21.81 -11.84 33.27
CA GLU A 265 -22.51 -11.33 34.47
C GLU A 265 -22.42 -12.30 35.68
N GLU A 266 -22.14 -13.55 35.43
CA GLU A 266 -22.01 -14.59 36.45
C GLU A 266 -20.59 -14.75 36.97
N TRP A 267 -19.62 -14.14 36.30
CA TRP A 267 -18.21 -14.18 36.65
C TRP A 267 -17.97 -13.35 37.92
N GLY A 268 -17.54 -13.97 38.99
CA GLY A 268 -17.46 -13.38 40.33
C GLY A 268 -16.18 -13.68 41.07
N VAL A 269 -16.17 -13.26 42.35
CA VAL A 269 -15.01 -13.35 43.25
C VAL A 269 -14.70 -14.81 43.62
N GLU A 270 -15.68 -15.70 43.50
CA GLU A 270 -15.58 -17.14 43.76
C GLU A 270 -14.82 -17.90 42.68
N ASP A 271 -14.63 -17.29 41.52
CA ASP A 271 -13.90 -17.91 40.42
C ASP A 271 -12.40 -17.68 40.62
N GLU A 272 -11.67 -18.71 41.01
CA GLU A 272 -10.21 -18.62 41.10
C GLU A 272 -9.58 -18.54 39.74
N SER A 273 -8.61 -17.64 39.60
CA SER A 273 -7.80 -17.55 38.38
C SER A 273 -6.39 -17.07 38.69
N HIS A 274 -5.42 -17.83 38.23
CA HIS A 274 -4.00 -17.47 38.32
C HIS A 274 -3.54 -16.68 37.10
N ILE A 275 -4.19 -16.95 35.95
CA ILE A 275 -3.92 -16.29 34.70
C ILE A 275 -5.25 -15.87 34.06
N ILE A 276 -5.35 -14.61 33.65
CA ILE A 276 -6.46 -14.09 32.86
C ILE A 276 -5.93 -13.73 31.48
N ILE A 277 -6.60 -14.22 30.42
CA ILE A 277 -6.28 -13.90 29.04
C ILE A 277 -7.48 -13.14 28.46
N SER A 278 -7.31 -11.86 28.14
CA SER A 278 -8.37 -11.08 27.51
C SER A 278 -8.17 -10.99 26.01
N THR A 279 -9.26 -11.30 25.28
CA THR A 279 -9.34 -11.23 23.81
C THR A 279 -10.57 -10.45 23.35
N ILE A 280 -11.09 -9.58 24.21
CA ILE A 280 -12.33 -8.83 23.95
C ILE A 280 -12.06 -7.74 22.91
N ARG A 281 -12.99 -7.59 21.97
CA ARG A 281 -13.03 -6.45 21.04
C ARG A 281 -14.17 -5.52 21.44
N ASN A 282 -13.85 -4.43 22.14
CA ASN A 282 -14.80 -3.38 22.52
C ASN A 282 -14.29 -2.01 22.13
N THR A 283 -15.22 -1.04 22.02
CA THR A 283 -14.88 0.37 21.72
C THR A 283 -14.32 1.11 22.92
N LYS A 284 -14.55 0.61 24.14
CA LYS A 284 -14.04 1.16 25.40
C LYS A 284 -13.48 0.01 26.24
N PRO A 285 -12.53 0.27 27.13
CA PRO A 285 -12.08 -0.71 28.10
C PRO A 285 -13.26 -1.28 28.88
N THR A 286 -13.31 -2.61 28.97
CA THR A 286 -14.34 -3.34 29.71
C THR A 286 -14.10 -3.22 31.21
N PHE A 287 -12.84 -3.26 31.60
CA PHE A 287 -12.40 -3.11 32.99
C PHE A 287 -11.64 -1.80 33.18
N ASN A 288 -12.12 -0.99 34.10
CA ASN A 288 -11.65 0.35 34.41
C ASN A 288 -11.97 0.71 35.87
N SER A 289 -11.83 1.98 36.26
CA SER A 289 -12.13 2.45 37.63
C SER A 289 -13.56 2.17 38.11
N SER A 290 -14.54 2.13 37.18
CA SER A 290 -15.95 1.84 37.51
C SER A 290 -16.30 0.35 37.51
N ARG A 291 -15.51 -0.48 36.85
CA ARG A 291 -15.69 -1.95 36.83
C ARG A 291 -14.34 -2.62 36.87
N LYS A 292 -13.93 -3.07 38.03
CA LYS A 292 -12.70 -3.84 38.19
C LYS A 292 -12.92 -5.33 37.82
N ILE A 293 -11.81 -6.00 37.51
CA ILE A 293 -11.80 -7.47 37.40
C ILE A 293 -12.34 -8.05 38.73
N PRO A 294 -13.32 -8.98 38.69
CA PRO A 294 -13.96 -9.47 39.90
C PRO A 294 -13.02 -10.28 40.80
N ILE A 295 -12.01 -10.91 40.22
CA ILE A 295 -11.03 -11.75 40.91
C ILE A 295 -10.02 -10.86 41.65
N LYS A 296 -9.73 -11.21 42.92
CA LYS A 296 -8.84 -10.42 43.81
C LYS A 296 -7.51 -11.09 44.14
N ASN A 297 -7.30 -12.33 43.66
CA ASN A 297 -6.04 -13.04 43.92
C ASN A 297 -4.88 -12.44 43.14
N ASP A 298 -3.66 -12.85 43.47
CA ASP A 298 -2.49 -12.65 42.65
C ASP A 298 -2.72 -13.27 41.29
N THR A 299 -2.86 -12.42 40.25
CA THR A 299 -3.25 -12.89 38.92
C THR A 299 -2.40 -12.15 37.88
N LYS A 300 -1.83 -12.95 36.96
CA LYS A 300 -1.24 -12.40 35.74
C LYS A 300 -2.29 -12.19 34.69
N ILE A 301 -2.38 -11.00 34.16
CA ILE A 301 -3.38 -10.61 33.17
C ILE A 301 -2.68 -10.30 31.84
N LEU A 302 -3.05 -11.07 30.83
CA LEU A 302 -2.54 -10.99 29.46
C LEU A 302 -3.62 -10.35 28.60
N ASP A 303 -3.50 -9.05 28.30
CA ASP A 303 -4.47 -8.37 27.43
C ASP A 303 -3.97 -8.33 25.99
N PHE A 304 -4.58 -9.18 25.14
CA PHE A 304 -4.37 -9.21 23.70
C PHE A 304 -5.44 -8.44 22.92
N SER A 305 -6.23 -7.65 23.62
CA SER A 305 -7.30 -6.87 23.03
C SER A 305 -6.78 -5.57 22.42
N TRP A 306 -7.40 -5.17 21.31
CA TRP A 306 -7.19 -3.84 20.77
C TRP A 306 -8.50 -3.24 20.25
N PRO A 307 -8.83 -2.02 20.69
CA PRO A 307 -8.17 -1.27 21.79
C PRO A 307 -8.08 -2.07 23.08
N PRO A 308 -7.18 -1.72 24.03
CA PRO A 308 -7.03 -2.44 25.29
C PRO A 308 -8.37 -2.61 25.99
N SER A 309 -8.64 -3.82 26.47
CA SER A 309 -9.89 -4.14 27.19
C SER A 309 -9.81 -3.85 28.68
N ILE A 310 -8.59 -3.68 29.20
CA ILE A 310 -8.31 -3.53 30.62
C ILE A 310 -7.42 -2.30 30.80
N GLU A 311 -7.85 -1.38 31.68
CA GLU A 311 -7.05 -0.27 32.17
C GLU A 311 -6.34 -0.63 33.49
N LEU A 312 -5.25 0.05 33.81
CA LEU A 312 -4.59 -0.10 35.12
C LEU A 312 -5.53 0.20 36.28
N SER A 313 -6.51 1.09 36.10
CA SER A 313 -7.56 1.36 37.09
C SER A 313 -8.56 0.24 37.26
N GLY A 314 -8.62 -0.70 36.32
CA GLY A 314 -9.52 -1.86 36.30
C GLY A 314 -8.96 -3.12 36.95
N ILE A 315 -7.71 -3.10 37.44
CA ILE A 315 -7.07 -4.20 38.14
C ILE A 315 -6.91 -3.92 39.64
N HIS A 316 -6.54 -4.92 40.42
CA HIS A 316 -6.17 -4.78 41.82
C HIS A 316 -4.66 -4.63 42.00
N GLU A 317 -4.19 -4.07 43.12
CA GLU A 317 -2.79 -3.76 43.40
C GLU A 317 -1.83 -4.96 43.33
N ASN A 318 -2.34 -6.15 43.62
CA ASN A 318 -1.61 -7.41 43.58
C ASN A 318 -1.66 -8.09 42.19
N GLN A 319 -2.23 -7.47 41.19
CA GLN A 319 -2.34 -8.05 39.84
C GLN A 319 -1.35 -7.39 38.86
N GLU A 320 -0.80 -8.21 37.99
CA GLU A 320 0.14 -7.77 36.96
C GLU A 320 -0.58 -7.71 35.59
N LEU A 321 -0.65 -6.52 34.98
CA LEU A 321 -1.20 -6.35 33.64
C LEU A 321 -0.08 -6.29 32.60
N LEU A 322 -0.06 -7.28 31.72
CA LEU A 322 0.82 -7.37 30.55
C LEU A 322 -0.01 -7.02 29.30
N ASP A 323 0.06 -5.77 28.91
CA ASP A 323 -0.65 -5.23 27.75
C ASP A 323 0.12 -5.47 26.45
N VAL A 324 -0.47 -5.04 25.35
CA VAL A 324 0.12 -5.18 24.01
C VAL A 324 1.48 -4.49 23.88
N LYS A 325 1.69 -3.36 24.57
CA LYS A 325 3.01 -2.68 24.53
C LYS A 325 4.09 -3.53 25.16
N HIS A 326 3.75 -4.25 26.25
CA HIS A 326 4.66 -5.22 26.85
C HIS A 326 5.05 -6.30 25.83
N TRP A 327 4.06 -6.87 25.14
CA TRP A 327 4.30 -7.94 24.19
C TRP A 327 5.08 -7.51 22.96
N ILE A 328 4.84 -6.28 22.45
CA ILE A 328 5.64 -5.70 21.37
C ILE A 328 7.11 -5.62 21.77
N ARG A 329 7.40 -5.07 22.95
CA ARG A 329 8.77 -4.98 23.45
C ARG A 329 9.43 -6.35 23.55
N ALA A 330 8.75 -7.30 24.16
CA ALA A 330 9.27 -8.66 24.32
C ALA A 330 9.55 -9.35 22.97
N ALA A 331 8.63 -9.22 22.02
CA ALA A 331 8.72 -9.82 20.70
C ALA A 331 9.91 -9.32 19.89
N HIS A 332 10.16 -8.02 19.94
CA HIS A 332 11.26 -7.39 19.21
C HIS A 332 12.57 -7.38 20.00
N LYS A 333 12.59 -7.90 21.23
CA LYS A 333 13.72 -7.82 22.16
C LYS A 333 14.22 -6.38 22.34
N LEU A 334 13.26 -5.46 22.46
CA LEU A 334 13.53 -4.04 22.58
C LEU A 334 13.88 -3.71 24.04
N GLU A 335 14.73 -2.72 24.21
CA GLU A 335 15.12 -2.22 25.54
C GLU A 335 13.93 -1.62 26.28
N VAL A 336 14.04 -1.48 27.60
CA VAL A 336 12.94 -0.98 28.44
C VAL A 336 12.56 0.47 28.10
N ASP A 337 13.52 1.25 27.64
CA ASP A 337 13.39 2.65 27.22
C ASP A 337 13.06 2.81 25.72
N TRP A 338 12.83 1.69 25.00
CA TRP A 338 12.45 1.73 23.59
C TRP A 338 11.27 2.68 23.34
N ASN A 339 11.47 3.58 22.38
CA ASN A 339 10.49 4.58 22.02
C ASN A 339 9.73 4.17 20.73
N TYR A 340 8.45 3.91 20.89
CA TYR A 340 7.57 3.56 19.78
C TYR A 340 7.52 4.64 18.69
N GLN A 341 7.46 5.91 19.08
CA GLN A 341 7.37 7.02 18.15
C GLN A 341 8.68 7.21 17.37
N GLU A 342 9.82 7.11 18.02
CA GLU A 342 11.13 7.20 17.36
C GLU A 342 11.32 6.11 16.29
N THR A 343 10.79 4.92 16.52
CA THR A 343 10.83 3.84 15.53
C THR A 343 9.96 4.15 14.31
N ILE A 344 8.78 4.74 14.52
CA ILE A 344 7.91 5.20 13.42
C ILE A 344 8.61 6.31 12.64
N ASP A 345 9.19 7.28 13.31
CA ASP A 345 9.87 8.41 12.69
C ASP A 345 11.08 7.95 11.87
N SER A 346 11.87 7.04 12.41
CA SER A 346 12.98 6.38 11.68
C SER A 346 12.48 5.61 10.46
N GLY A 347 11.38 4.88 10.59
CA GLY A 347 10.74 4.18 9.49
C GLY A 347 10.28 5.14 8.38
N ASN A 348 9.70 6.26 8.74
CA ASN A 348 9.27 7.29 7.78
C ASN A 348 10.46 7.91 7.03
N ILE A 349 11.60 8.12 7.69
CA ILE A 349 12.83 8.60 7.05
C ILE A 349 13.33 7.57 6.03
N ILE A 350 13.36 6.29 6.39
CA ILE A 350 13.75 5.20 5.48
C ILE A 350 12.82 5.14 4.28
N ILE A 351 11.50 5.21 4.51
CA ILE A 351 10.48 5.20 3.43
C ILE A 351 10.71 6.36 2.47
N LYS A 352 10.95 7.57 2.99
CA LYS A 352 11.24 8.74 2.16
C LYS A 352 12.47 8.54 1.27
N GLY A 353 13.55 7.97 1.82
CA GLY A 353 14.74 7.66 1.03
C GLY A 353 14.50 6.59 -0.06
N ILE A 354 13.60 5.62 0.18
CA ILE A 354 13.20 4.63 -0.83
C ILE A 354 12.32 5.29 -1.89
N GLU A 355 11.39 6.15 -1.48
CA GLU A 355 10.52 6.94 -2.37
C GLU A 355 11.33 7.78 -3.37
N GLU A 356 12.33 8.51 -2.89
CA GLU A 356 13.20 9.33 -3.74
C GLU A 356 13.93 8.48 -4.79
N ARG A 357 14.45 7.31 -4.40
CA ARG A 357 15.07 6.37 -5.35
C ARG A 357 14.08 5.80 -6.35
N PHE A 358 12.84 5.52 -5.93
CA PHE A 358 11.78 5.03 -6.79
C PHE A 358 11.39 6.07 -7.84
N LEU A 359 11.13 7.30 -7.43
CA LEU A 359 10.81 8.41 -8.33
C LEU A 359 11.94 8.63 -9.35
N LYS A 360 13.19 8.66 -8.90
CA LYS A 360 14.34 8.78 -9.80
C LYS A 360 14.44 7.62 -10.80
N SER A 361 14.12 6.42 -10.39
CA SER A 361 14.07 5.24 -11.28
C SER A 361 12.98 5.38 -12.35
N LEU A 362 11.82 5.90 -11.99
CA LEU A 362 10.73 6.19 -12.93
C LEU A 362 11.11 7.30 -13.90
N GLU A 363 11.71 8.38 -13.41
CA GLU A 363 12.22 9.48 -14.27
C GLU A 363 13.23 8.98 -15.28
N ASN A 364 14.21 8.17 -14.86
CA ASN A 364 15.19 7.58 -15.77
C ASN A 364 14.54 6.72 -16.85
N LYS A 365 13.49 5.98 -16.51
CA LYS A 365 12.76 5.14 -17.46
C LYS A 365 11.97 6.00 -18.44
N THR A 366 11.27 7.03 -17.96
CA THR A 366 10.53 7.99 -18.78
C THR A 366 11.46 8.72 -19.74
N GLN A 367 12.63 9.17 -19.27
CA GLN A 367 13.64 9.77 -20.14
C GLN A 367 14.12 8.79 -21.23
N THR A 368 14.32 7.52 -20.87
CA THR A 368 14.73 6.48 -21.83
C THR A 368 13.65 6.24 -22.89
N GLU A 369 12.39 6.21 -22.51
CA GLU A 369 11.25 6.05 -23.44
C GLU A 369 11.12 7.26 -24.37
N PHE A 370 11.19 8.48 -23.83
CA PHE A 370 11.17 9.70 -24.62
C PHE A 370 12.34 9.74 -25.62
N ARG A 371 13.55 9.44 -25.15
CA ARG A 371 14.75 9.34 -26.01
C ARG A 371 14.55 8.34 -27.14
N SER A 372 14.09 7.13 -26.84
CA SER A 372 13.82 6.09 -27.84
C SER A 372 12.79 6.57 -28.87
N TYR A 373 11.74 7.24 -28.39
CA TYR A 373 10.71 7.83 -29.25
C TYR A 373 11.28 8.88 -30.21
N ILE A 374 12.02 9.87 -29.72
CA ILE A 374 12.62 10.94 -30.54
C ILE A 374 13.56 10.35 -31.60
N TYR A 375 14.45 9.41 -31.20
CA TYR A 375 15.36 8.75 -32.16
C TYR A 375 14.59 7.97 -33.25
N SER A 376 13.52 7.28 -32.87
CA SER A 376 12.68 6.56 -33.83
C SER A 376 11.98 7.49 -34.80
N ARG A 377 11.44 8.61 -34.33
CA ARG A 377 10.71 9.58 -35.17
C ARG A 377 11.63 10.29 -36.15
N LEU A 378 12.74 10.82 -35.67
CA LEU A 378 13.71 11.48 -36.54
C LEU A 378 14.40 10.49 -37.49
N GLY A 379 14.60 9.26 -37.09
CA GLY A 379 15.06 8.18 -37.97
C GLY A 379 14.09 7.87 -39.11
N LYS A 380 12.77 7.92 -38.87
CA LYS A 380 11.77 7.80 -39.95
C LYS A 380 11.79 9.00 -40.88
N LEU A 381 11.90 10.22 -40.35
CA LEU A 381 12.02 11.44 -41.16
C LEU A 381 13.29 11.42 -42.01
N SER A 382 14.40 10.91 -41.53
CA SER A 382 15.63 10.84 -42.31
C SER A 382 15.48 10.01 -43.60
N GLY A 383 14.62 9.01 -43.61
CA GLY A 383 14.29 8.25 -44.83
C GLY A 383 13.61 9.12 -45.89
N THR A 384 12.74 10.08 -45.51
CA THR A 384 12.14 11.02 -46.47
C THR A 384 13.13 12.09 -46.93
N TRP A 385 14.12 12.44 -46.14
CA TRP A 385 15.16 13.39 -46.52
C TRP A 385 16.13 12.79 -47.56
N GLU A 386 16.36 11.48 -47.53
CA GLU A 386 17.19 10.80 -48.52
C GLU A 386 16.64 10.97 -49.96
N ASP A 387 15.33 11.06 -50.09
CA ASP A 387 14.67 11.30 -51.40
C ASP A 387 14.85 12.75 -51.90
N LEU A 388 15.29 13.68 -51.07
CA LEU A 388 15.49 15.10 -51.47
C LEU A 388 16.84 15.35 -52.15
N SER A 389 17.78 14.44 -52.09
CA SER A 389 19.12 14.57 -52.67
C SER A 389 19.41 13.50 -53.69
N SER A 390 19.97 13.93 -54.85
CA SER A 390 20.54 13.03 -55.84
C SER A 390 22.04 12.72 -55.60
N ASP A 391 22.65 13.34 -54.60
CA ASP A 391 24.07 13.13 -54.24
C ASP A 391 24.17 12.00 -53.19
N ASN A 392 24.77 10.88 -53.57
CA ASN A 392 24.98 9.74 -52.68
C ASN A 392 25.78 10.08 -51.38
N LEU A 393 26.64 11.11 -51.42
CA LEU A 393 27.39 11.55 -50.24
C LEU A 393 26.51 12.28 -49.24
N GLU A 394 25.50 13.02 -49.73
CA GLU A 394 24.52 13.68 -48.87
C GLU A 394 23.56 12.65 -48.27
N VAL A 395 23.04 11.72 -49.10
CA VAL A 395 22.11 10.65 -48.67
C VAL A 395 22.70 9.83 -47.49
N VAL A 396 23.96 9.43 -47.59
CA VAL A 396 24.63 8.66 -46.52
C VAL A 396 24.72 9.45 -45.21
N GLN A 397 24.67 10.78 -45.25
CA GLN A 397 24.76 11.61 -44.06
C GLN A 397 23.42 11.82 -43.35
N MET A 398 22.25 11.62 -44.00
CA MET A 398 20.92 11.96 -43.48
C MET A 398 20.60 11.17 -42.18
N GLY A 399 20.83 9.86 -42.15
CA GLY A 399 20.59 9.03 -40.98
C GLY A 399 21.54 9.34 -39.81
N ALA A 400 22.76 9.81 -40.06
CA ALA A 400 23.67 10.28 -39.01
C ALA A 400 23.25 11.65 -38.49
N PHE A 401 22.79 12.52 -39.35
CA PHE A 401 22.33 13.87 -39.01
C PHE A 401 21.06 13.82 -38.18
N SER A 402 20.09 12.96 -38.52
CA SER A 402 18.89 12.75 -37.70
C SER A 402 19.23 12.32 -36.26
N ARG A 403 20.24 11.50 -36.09
CA ARG A 403 20.71 11.09 -34.75
C ARG A 403 21.36 12.23 -33.97
N GLU A 404 22.10 13.11 -34.61
CA GLU A 404 22.69 14.30 -33.98
C GLU A 404 21.59 15.25 -33.49
N ILE A 405 20.59 15.52 -34.33
CA ILE A 405 19.43 16.35 -33.94
C ILE A 405 18.70 15.68 -32.75
N ALA A 406 18.46 14.36 -32.83
CA ALA A 406 17.83 13.63 -31.73
C ALA A 406 18.62 13.72 -30.42
N THR A 407 19.95 13.61 -30.51
CA THR A 407 20.85 13.74 -29.36
C THR A 407 20.71 15.14 -28.74
N TRP A 408 20.82 16.18 -29.56
CA TRP A 408 20.69 17.56 -29.11
C TRP A 408 19.33 17.79 -28.38
N ILE A 409 18.21 17.37 -28.96
CA ILE A 409 16.88 17.51 -28.37
C ILE A 409 16.83 16.82 -26.98
N CYS A 410 17.38 15.61 -26.88
CA CYS A 410 17.36 14.85 -25.63
C CYS A 410 18.28 15.47 -24.54
N GLU A 411 19.30 16.22 -24.92
CA GLU A 411 20.23 16.91 -24.00
C GLU A 411 19.62 18.19 -23.41
N GLN A 412 18.56 18.73 -24.01
CA GLN A 412 17.89 19.94 -23.52
C GLN A 412 17.02 19.73 -22.27
N ASN A 413 16.98 18.53 -21.70
CA ASN A 413 16.17 18.20 -20.50
C ASN A 413 14.67 18.53 -20.62
N GLY A 414 14.17 18.54 -21.85
CA GLY A 414 12.76 18.69 -22.18
C GLY A 414 12.28 20.11 -22.44
N GLU A 415 13.11 21.13 -22.26
CA GLU A 415 12.72 22.53 -22.54
C GLU A 415 13.74 23.21 -23.41
N PHE A 416 13.33 23.75 -24.56
CA PHE A 416 14.19 24.53 -25.46
C PHE A 416 13.37 25.42 -26.38
N ASN A 417 14.02 26.45 -26.93
CA ASN A 417 13.39 27.37 -27.88
C ASN A 417 13.38 26.81 -29.31
N PRO A 418 12.32 27.03 -30.07
CA PRO A 418 12.27 26.68 -31.49
C PRO A 418 13.43 27.24 -32.29
N GLU A 419 13.86 28.46 -32.00
CA GLU A 419 14.97 29.13 -32.68
C GLU A 419 16.30 28.38 -32.44
N ASP A 420 16.56 27.93 -31.23
CA ASP A 420 17.77 27.16 -30.90
C ASP A 420 17.84 25.84 -31.69
N LEU A 421 16.71 25.15 -31.83
CA LEU A 421 16.62 23.93 -32.64
C LEU A 421 16.82 24.22 -34.13
N HIS A 422 16.19 25.28 -34.64
CA HIS A 422 16.37 25.71 -36.04
C HIS A 422 17.83 26.01 -36.32
N ASP A 423 18.49 26.77 -35.44
CA ASP A 423 19.89 27.13 -35.57
C ASP A 423 20.82 25.91 -35.51
N GLU A 424 20.54 24.94 -34.63
CA GLU A 424 21.31 23.70 -34.60
C GLU A 424 21.23 22.91 -35.91
N VAL A 425 20.05 22.87 -36.53
CA VAL A 425 19.86 22.20 -37.84
C VAL A 425 20.59 22.93 -38.96
N ILE A 426 20.41 24.27 -39.07
CA ILE A 426 20.96 25.10 -40.19
C ILE A 426 22.47 25.23 -40.07
N ASN A 427 23.03 25.35 -38.88
CA ASN A 427 24.45 25.56 -38.66
C ASN A 427 25.27 24.25 -38.55
N THR A 428 24.70 23.17 -39.01
CA THR A 428 25.38 21.86 -38.97
C THR A 428 26.75 21.90 -39.68
N ARG A 429 27.71 21.15 -39.13
CA ARG A 429 29.04 20.97 -39.76
C ARG A 429 29.02 19.99 -40.95
N ARG A 430 27.87 19.36 -41.22
CA ARG A 430 27.72 18.40 -42.32
C ARG A 430 27.64 19.10 -43.66
N LYS A 431 28.18 18.45 -44.69
CA LYS A 431 28.11 18.95 -46.07
C LYS A 431 26.75 18.54 -46.66
N ILE A 432 25.70 19.29 -46.32
CA ILE A 432 24.34 19.12 -46.85
C ILE A 432 23.95 20.42 -47.51
N ASN A 433 23.26 20.35 -48.63
CA ASN A 433 22.78 21.52 -49.38
C ASN A 433 21.87 22.41 -48.52
N SER A 434 22.08 23.72 -48.56
CA SER A 434 21.33 24.68 -47.73
C SER A 434 19.81 24.65 -47.98
N THR A 435 19.36 24.30 -49.20
CA THR A 435 17.93 24.14 -49.50
C THR A 435 17.36 22.90 -48.78
N ILE A 436 18.10 21.81 -48.78
CA ILE A 436 17.73 20.58 -48.09
C ILE A 436 17.73 20.81 -46.55
N LEU A 437 18.71 21.56 -46.02
CA LEU A 437 18.74 21.90 -44.59
C LEU A 437 17.49 22.68 -44.17
N LYS A 438 16.99 23.60 -45.00
CA LYS A 438 15.73 24.32 -44.74
C LYS A 438 14.52 23.37 -44.66
N TYR A 439 14.47 22.37 -45.55
CA TYR A 439 13.43 21.33 -45.48
C TYR A 439 13.52 20.50 -44.21
N ILE A 440 14.71 20.04 -43.89
CA ILE A 440 14.95 19.27 -42.67
C ILE A 440 14.53 20.09 -41.43
N ALA A 441 14.92 21.37 -41.37
CA ALA A 441 14.53 22.24 -40.26
C ALA A 441 13.00 22.36 -40.16
N ALA A 442 12.30 22.55 -41.29
CA ALA A 442 10.84 22.64 -41.30
C ALA A 442 10.18 21.32 -40.82
N ASP A 443 10.67 20.15 -41.28
CA ASP A 443 10.15 18.85 -40.91
C ASP A 443 10.39 18.59 -39.42
N VAL A 444 11.58 18.81 -38.92
CA VAL A 444 11.92 18.61 -37.48
C VAL A 444 11.08 19.54 -36.61
N MET A 445 10.94 20.81 -37.01
CA MET A 445 10.10 21.75 -36.27
C MET A 445 8.64 21.33 -36.27
N GLY A 446 8.09 20.89 -37.42
CA GLY A 446 6.73 20.39 -37.52
C GLY A 446 6.49 19.17 -36.60
N GLU A 447 7.45 18.24 -36.56
CA GLU A 447 7.40 17.10 -35.70
C GLU A 447 7.43 17.47 -34.19
N MET A 448 8.33 18.39 -33.81
CA MET A 448 8.42 18.88 -32.45
C MET A 448 7.14 19.60 -32.00
N PHE A 449 6.54 20.45 -32.89
CA PHE A 449 5.24 21.07 -32.60
C PHE A 449 4.15 20.01 -32.38
N ARG A 450 4.10 18.98 -33.22
CA ARG A 450 3.13 17.91 -33.12
C ARG A 450 3.27 17.17 -31.78
N ILE A 451 4.48 16.81 -31.39
CA ILE A 451 4.77 16.15 -30.10
C ILE A 451 4.40 17.07 -28.93
N ASN A 452 4.74 18.38 -29.06
CA ASN A 452 4.46 19.36 -28.00
C ASN A 452 2.96 19.60 -27.78
N GLN A 453 2.11 19.37 -28.77
CA GLN A 453 0.66 19.46 -28.63
C GLN A 453 0.00 18.17 -28.15
N SER A 454 0.67 17.06 -28.29
CA SER A 454 0.14 15.74 -27.93
C SER A 454 0.11 15.56 -26.40
N LYS A 455 -0.94 14.92 -25.90
CA LYS A 455 -1.02 14.56 -24.47
C LYS A 455 -0.18 13.33 -24.16
N THR A 456 0.02 12.45 -25.11
CA THR A 456 0.76 11.19 -24.95
C THR A 456 1.76 10.98 -26.08
N LEU A 457 2.85 10.22 -25.82
CA LEU A 457 3.76 9.80 -26.89
C LEU A 457 3.06 8.89 -27.92
N MET A 458 1.99 8.20 -27.51
CA MET A 458 1.18 7.37 -28.43
C MET A 458 0.32 8.23 -29.36
N GLU A 459 -0.28 9.32 -28.88
CA GLU A 459 -1.00 10.29 -29.71
C GLU A 459 -0.05 10.97 -30.69
N ALA A 460 1.17 11.26 -30.26
CA ALA A 460 2.20 11.80 -31.12
C ALA A 460 2.67 10.78 -32.20
N ALA A 461 2.50 9.49 -31.97
CA ALA A 461 2.89 8.43 -32.91
C ALA A 461 1.81 8.12 -33.96
N SER A 462 0.56 8.45 -33.69
CA SER A 462 -0.58 8.30 -34.62
C SER A 462 -0.63 9.46 -35.62
#